data_5affd271f48e643216c6e2e07dc776e2
#
_entry.id   5affd271f48e643216c6e2e07dc776e2
#
_cell.length_a   1.000
_cell.length_b   1.000
_cell.length_c   1.000
_cell.angle_alpha   90.00
_cell.angle_beta   90.00
_cell.angle_gamma   90.00
#
_symmetry.space_group_name_H-M   'P 1'
#
loop_
_entity.id
_entity.type
_entity.pdbx_description
1 polymer ?
#
loop_
_entity_poly.entity_id
_entity_poly.type
_entity_poly.pdbx_seq_one_letter_code
_entity_poly.pdbx_strand_id
1 'polypeptide(L)'
;MKMTTIKQTIMIVTDAWYPQVNGVVRTLSQTREELIRLGYDVFMLTPEGFNTIACPTYPEIRLSLLPASKVAHLIRTVSPDFLHIATEGPLGLAARNFATRNAVKFTTAYHTRFPEYIHSRTRIPLSVTYSFLRWFHKPSTALLAPTKTVFNDLSYQDIGNPALWPRGVDLHHFSPATRRKKNPKPIFIYVGRVAVEKNLSDFLDLELEGEKWVVGDGPALAHLKSKYDDVVFFGMKTRDELPAFYRQADVFVFPSKTDTFGLVLLEAMACGLPVAAFPVTGPIDVVGDSDGGVLDNDLAIACQKALKKPRGKVRAYAETFSWDNASRIFLSHLVPSQVPADYGVFDNPYKDNTSLPLKY
;
A
#
# COMPACT_ATOMS: atom_id res chain seq x y z
N MET A 1 30.03 -21.27 -23.89
CA MET A 1 29.20 -20.04 -24.13
C MET A 1 28.10 -20.03 -23.08
N LYS A 2 28.17 -19.16 -22.06
CA LYS A 2 27.04 -18.95 -21.16
C LYS A 2 25.97 -18.22 -22.00
N MET A 3 24.85 -18.87 -22.28
CA MET A 3 23.69 -18.19 -22.80
C MET A 3 23.26 -17.15 -21.79
N THR A 4 23.49 -15.90 -22.10
CA THR A 4 22.95 -14.77 -21.31
C THR A 4 21.44 -14.80 -21.52
N THR A 5 20.72 -15.32 -20.55
CA THR A 5 19.24 -15.28 -20.57
C THR A 5 18.87 -13.79 -20.54
N ILE A 6 18.25 -13.29 -21.61
CA ILE A 6 17.76 -11.91 -21.65
C ILE A 6 16.64 -11.84 -20.62
N LYS A 7 16.84 -11.03 -19.58
CA LYS A 7 15.83 -10.81 -18.56
C LYS A 7 14.72 -9.95 -19.15
N GLN A 8 13.48 -10.31 -18.83
CA GLN A 8 12.33 -9.48 -19.19
C GLN A 8 12.27 -8.24 -18.28
N THR A 9 11.92 -7.11 -18.88
CA THR A 9 11.85 -5.80 -18.21
C THR A 9 10.42 -5.44 -17.87
N ILE A 10 10.17 -5.11 -16.61
CA ILE A 10 8.89 -4.60 -16.12
C ILE A 10 9.06 -3.12 -15.80
N MET A 11 8.26 -2.24 -16.41
CA MET A 11 8.20 -0.84 -16.01
C MET A 11 6.98 -0.61 -15.13
N ILE A 12 7.21 -0.06 -13.94
CA ILE A 12 6.16 0.34 -12.99
C ILE A 12 6.17 1.88 -12.89
N VAL A 13 5.06 2.50 -13.28
CA VAL A 13 4.86 3.95 -13.22
C VAL A 13 4.05 4.31 -11.99
N THR A 14 4.58 5.20 -11.14
CA THR A 14 3.91 5.61 -9.91
C THR A 14 4.20 7.06 -9.54
N ASP A 15 3.19 7.77 -9.04
CA ASP A 15 3.32 9.09 -8.41
C ASP A 15 3.60 8.98 -6.89
N ALA A 16 3.38 7.80 -6.32
CA ALA A 16 3.66 7.50 -4.92
C ALA A 16 5.02 6.79 -4.79
N TRP A 17 6.03 7.53 -4.35
CA TRP A 17 7.37 7.03 -4.12
C TRP A 17 8.05 7.76 -2.96
N TYR A 18 9.24 7.32 -2.59
CA TYR A 18 10.02 7.99 -1.55
C TYR A 18 10.20 9.50 -1.83
N PRO A 19 10.25 10.37 -0.81
CA PRO A 19 10.29 10.08 0.63
C PRO A 19 8.92 9.81 1.31
N GLN A 20 7.83 9.61 0.56
CA GLN A 20 6.53 9.29 1.13
C GLN A 20 6.57 7.96 1.90
N VAL A 21 5.95 7.93 3.08
CA VAL A 21 5.79 6.72 3.89
C VAL A 21 4.30 6.36 3.93
N ASN A 22 3.89 5.47 3.04
CA ASN A 22 2.50 5.00 2.94
C ASN A 22 2.42 3.57 2.40
N GLY A 23 1.22 2.99 2.42
CA GLY A 23 0.98 1.61 1.98
C GLY A 23 1.26 1.37 0.50
N VAL A 24 1.11 2.39 -0.36
CA VAL A 24 1.39 2.27 -1.81
C VAL A 24 2.88 2.12 -2.04
N VAL A 25 3.69 3.01 -1.46
CA VAL A 25 5.16 2.94 -1.55
C VAL A 25 5.67 1.60 -1.03
N ARG A 26 5.21 1.15 0.14
CA ARG A 26 5.58 -0.16 0.71
C ARG A 26 5.21 -1.32 -0.21
N THR A 27 4.00 -1.32 -0.75
CA THR A 27 3.56 -2.37 -1.69
C THR A 27 4.46 -2.42 -2.92
N LEU A 28 4.70 -1.27 -3.55
CA LEU A 28 5.49 -1.21 -4.78
C LEU A 28 6.96 -1.54 -4.55
N SER A 29 7.54 -1.11 -3.42
CA SER A 29 8.92 -1.46 -3.05
C SER A 29 9.09 -2.96 -2.85
N GLN A 30 8.20 -3.60 -2.07
CA GLN A 30 8.27 -5.04 -1.83
C GLN A 30 8.00 -5.85 -3.11
N THR A 31 7.04 -5.40 -3.93
CA THR A 31 6.79 -6.02 -5.23
C THR A 31 8.02 -5.92 -6.13
N ARG A 32 8.68 -4.75 -6.19
CA ARG A 32 9.93 -4.58 -6.94
C ARG A 32 11.02 -5.54 -6.48
N GLU A 33 11.26 -5.62 -5.17
CA GLU A 33 12.27 -6.51 -4.58
C GLU A 33 12.01 -7.98 -4.95
N GLU A 34 10.77 -8.43 -4.83
CA GLU A 34 10.38 -9.79 -5.18
C GLU A 34 10.50 -10.07 -6.68
N LEU A 35 10.11 -9.14 -7.54
CA LEU A 35 10.25 -9.27 -8.99
C LEU A 35 11.72 -9.39 -9.41
N ILE A 36 12.61 -8.61 -8.80
CA ILE A 36 14.07 -8.71 -9.01
C ILE A 36 14.57 -10.09 -8.54
N ARG A 37 14.12 -10.56 -7.37
CA ARG A 37 14.45 -11.91 -6.86
C ARG A 37 13.96 -13.02 -7.78
N LEU A 38 12.82 -12.81 -8.44
CA LEU A 38 12.27 -13.73 -9.44
C LEU A 38 12.98 -13.65 -10.81
N GLY A 39 13.96 -12.76 -10.97
CA GLY A 39 14.80 -12.69 -12.16
C GLY A 39 14.39 -11.66 -13.20
N TYR A 40 13.46 -10.76 -12.90
CA TYR A 40 13.06 -9.67 -13.78
C TYR A 40 13.93 -8.42 -13.57
N ASP A 41 14.12 -7.63 -14.63
CA ASP A 41 14.62 -6.27 -14.52
C ASP A 41 13.44 -5.33 -14.29
N VAL A 42 13.48 -4.55 -13.19
CA VAL A 42 12.36 -3.68 -12.81
C VAL A 42 12.76 -2.22 -12.85
N PHE A 43 12.15 -1.48 -13.76
CA PHE A 43 12.34 -0.04 -13.88
C PHE A 43 11.19 0.70 -13.19
N MET A 44 11.51 1.52 -12.17
CA MET A 44 10.53 2.35 -11.47
C MET A 44 10.54 3.76 -12.08
N LEU A 45 9.42 4.17 -12.70
CA LEU A 45 9.22 5.54 -13.15
C LEU A 45 8.46 6.30 -12.07
N THR A 46 9.18 7.18 -11.37
CA THR A 46 8.74 7.87 -10.16
C THR A 46 8.85 9.38 -10.31
N PRO A 47 8.33 10.20 -9.38
CA PRO A 47 8.52 11.66 -9.42
C PRO A 47 9.98 12.12 -9.34
N GLU A 48 10.89 11.25 -8.90
CA GLU A 48 12.32 11.52 -8.86
C GLU A 48 12.82 11.80 -10.28
N GLY A 49 13.60 12.88 -10.41
CA GLY A 49 14.08 13.35 -11.71
C GLY A 49 13.06 14.16 -12.53
N PHE A 50 11.88 14.46 -12.01
CA PHE A 50 10.93 15.42 -12.60
C PHE A 50 10.86 16.71 -11.79
N ASN A 51 10.53 17.82 -12.46
CA ASN A 51 10.12 19.03 -11.76
C ASN A 51 8.77 18.77 -11.08
N THR A 52 8.69 19.04 -9.78
CA THR A 52 7.51 18.71 -8.99
C THR A 52 7.03 19.88 -8.15
N ILE A 53 5.74 19.92 -7.87
CA ILE A 53 5.13 20.78 -6.86
C ILE A 53 4.55 19.93 -5.73
N ALA A 54 4.47 20.51 -4.52
CA ALA A 54 3.78 19.85 -3.42
C ALA A 54 2.28 19.80 -3.68
N CYS A 55 1.63 18.66 -3.36
CA CYS A 55 0.17 18.59 -3.36
C CYS A 55 -0.39 19.49 -2.25
N PRO A 56 -1.36 20.39 -2.52
CA PRO A 56 -1.83 21.37 -1.55
C PRO A 56 -2.33 20.77 -0.22
N THR A 57 -2.91 19.58 -0.26
CA THR A 57 -3.46 18.90 0.93
C THR A 57 -2.49 17.89 1.57
N TYR A 58 -1.42 17.52 0.86
CA TYR A 58 -0.40 16.56 1.27
C TYR A 58 0.95 16.98 0.71
N PRO A 59 1.68 17.90 1.37
CA PRO A 59 2.94 18.43 0.87
C PRO A 59 4.02 17.37 0.61
N GLU A 60 3.93 16.24 1.28
CA GLU A 60 4.79 15.09 1.07
C GLU A 60 4.54 14.38 -0.28
N ILE A 61 3.36 14.56 -0.88
CA ILE A 61 3.06 14.05 -2.22
C ILE A 61 3.56 15.06 -3.25
N ARG A 62 4.50 14.64 -4.09
CA ARG A 62 5.10 15.45 -5.13
C ARG A 62 4.44 15.19 -6.47
N LEU A 63 3.77 16.19 -7.03
CA LEU A 63 3.09 16.10 -8.32
C LEU A 63 4.04 16.57 -9.43
N SER A 64 4.33 15.69 -10.39
CA SER A 64 5.21 15.98 -11.53
C SER A 64 4.58 16.98 -12.49
N LEU A 65 5.34 18.00 -12.88
CA LEU A 65 4.89 19.03 -13.81
C LEU A 65 5.21 18.63 -15.26
N LEU A 66 4.22 18.72 -16.15
CA LEU A 66 4.34 18.49 -17.60
C LEU A 66 5.13 17.21 -17.96
N PRO A 67 4.86 16.06 -17.35
CA PRO A 67 5.70 14.88 -17.48
C PRO A 67 5.60 14.19 -18.85
N ALA A 68 4.63 14.53 -19.70
CA ALA A 68 4.22 13.76 -20.86
C ALA A 68 5.36 13.41 -21.83
N SER A 69 6.19 14.39 -22.23
CA SER A 69 7.28 14.17 -23.19
C SER A 69 8.37 13.26 -22.60
N LYS A 70 8.76 13.51 -21.35
CA LYS A 70 9.80 12.74 -20.67
C LYS A 70 9.32 11.31 -20.36
N VAL A 71 8.08 11.12 -19.94
CA VAL A 71 7.48 9.79 -19.74
C VAL A 71 7.45 9.01 -21.07
N ALA A 72 7.01 9.65 -22.17
CA ALA A 72 7.00 9.03 -23.48
C ALA A 72 8.42 8.63 -23.94
N HIS A 73 9.40 9.49 -23.73
CA HIS A 73 10.81 9.21 -24.03
C HIS A 73 11.32 8.01 -23.21
N LEU A 74 11.10 7.99 -21.89
CA LEU A 74 11.55 6.91 -21.03
C LEU A 74 10.89 5.54 -21.37
N ILE A 75 9.60 5.52 -21.69
CA ILE A 75 8.92 4.28 -22.10
C ILE A 75 9.52 3.74 -23.40
N ARG A 76 9.81 4.61 -24.37
CA ARG A 76 10.47 4.19 -25.62
C ARG A 76 11.90 3.71 -25.40
N THR A 77 12.70 4.45 -24.63
CA THR A 77 14.12 4.13 -24.36
C THR A 77 14.26 2.81 -23.62
N VAL A 78 13.45 2.60 -22.56
CA VAL A 78 13.47 1.34 -21.79
C VAL A 78 12.85 0.19 -22.58
N SER A 79 11.86 0.48 -23.44
CA SER A 79 11.09 -0.51 -24.22
C SER A 79 10.70 -1.73 -23.39
N PRO A 80 9.93 -1.55 -22.30
CA PRO A 80 9.66 -2.62 -21.35
C PRO A 80 8.81 -3.73 -21.97
N ASP A 81 9.09 -4.98 -21.58
CA ASP A 81 8.24 -6.13 -21.97
C ASP A 81 6.85 -6.00 -21.34
N PHE A 82 6.76 -5.43 -20.14
CA PHE A 82 5.51 -5.23 -19.40
C PHE A 82 5.42 -3.82 -18.85
N LEU A 83 4.25 -3.18 -18.98
CA LEU A 83 3.95 -1.85 -18.46
C LEU A 83 2.84 -1.94 -17.41
N HIS A 84 3.14 -1.47 -16.20
CA HIS A 84 2.17 -1.33 -15.10
C HIS A 84 2.06 0.12 -14.65
N ILE A 85 0.86 0.67 -14.59
CA ILE A 85 0.58 2.03 -14.12
C ILE A 85 -0.10 1.92 -12.76
N ALA A 86 0.65 2.19 -11.70
CA ALA A 86 0.22 1.92 -10.34
C ALA A 86 -0.64 3.04 -9.72
N THR A 87 -0.58 4.28 -10.25
CA THR A 87 -1.33 5.42 -9.69
C THR A 87 -1.93 6.29 -10.77
N GLU A 88 -2.97 7.05 -10.41
CA GLU A 88 -3.75 7.92 -11.30
C GLU A 88 -3.25 9.37 -11.36
N GLY A 89 -2.08 9.65 -10.79
CA GLY A 89 -1.48 10.97 -10.77
C GLY A 89 -0.88 11.40 -12.12
N PRO A 90 -0.15 12.53 -12.16
CA PRO A 90 0.40 13.10 -13.39
C PRO A 90 1.28 12.15 -14.20
N LEU A 91 2.13 11.33 -13.54
CA LEU A 91 2.96 10.32 -14.22
C LEU A 91 2.09 9.19 -14.80
N GLY A 92 1.17 8.66 -13.98
CA GLY A 92 0.23 7.63 -14.43
C GLY A 92 -0.61 8.09 -15.60
N LEU A 93 -1.11 9.34 -15.56
CA LEU A 93 -1.88 9.94 -16.65
C LEU A 93 -1.05 10.09 -17.94
N ALA A 94 0.21 10.52 -17.81
CA ALA A 94 1.12 10.64 -18.94
C ALA A 94 1.42 9.28 -19.57
N ALA A 95 1.71 8.25 -18.77
CA ALA A 95 1.97 6.89 -19.25
C ALA A 95 0.73 6.27 -19.89
N ARG A 96 -0.46 6.43 -19.27
CA ARG A 96 -1.74 5.99 -19.86
C ARG A 96 -1.99 6.61 -21.23
N ASN A 97 -1.82 7.92 -21.33
CA ASN A 97 -2.06 8.64 -22.59
C ASN A 97 -1.06 8.21 -23.68
N PHE A 98 0.21 8.01 -23.32
CA PHE A 98 1.20 7.44 -24.24
C PHE A 98 0.78 6.03 -24.69
N ALA A 99 0.46 5.15 -23.76
CA ALA A 99 0.09 3.77 -24.03
C ALA A 99 -1.15 3.68 -24.94
N THR A 100 -2.20 4.46 -24.63
CA THR A 100 -3.43 4.49 -25.41
C THR A 100 -3.21 4.99 -26.84
N ARG A 101 -2.39 6.04 -27.03
CA ARG A 101 -2.10 6.60 -28.38
C ARG A 101 -1.24 5.70 -29.23
N ASN A 102 -0.42 4.84 -28.62
CA ASN A 102 0.51 3.96 -29.35
C ASN A 102 0.07 2.48 -29.31
N ALA A 103 -1.17 2.18 -28.88
CA ALA A 103 -1.71 0.83 -28.76
C ALA A 103 -0.88 -0.11 -27.86
N VAL A 104 -0.11 0.47 -26.91
CA VAL A 104 0.68 -0.27 -25.92
C VAL A 104 -0.26 -0.84 -24.85
N LYS A 105 -0.15 -2.14 -24.60
CA LYS A 105 -0.92 -2.81 -23.54
C LYS A 105 -0.31 -2.51 -22.16
N PHE A 106 -1.17 -2.35 -21.17
CA PHE A 106 -0.74 -2.08 -19.78
C PHE A 106 -1.78 -2.56 -18.77
N THR A 107 -1.33 -2.77 -17.55
CA THR A 107 -2.18 -3.02 -16.38
C THR A 107 -2.20 -1.79 -15.48
N THR A 108 -3.23 -1.69 -14.65
CA THR A 108 -3.35 -0.63 -13.63
C THR A 108 -3.60 -1.24 -12.25
N ALA A 109 -3.51 -0.44 -11.18
CA ALA A 109 -3.86 -0.87 -9.85
C ALA A 109 -4.76 0.15 -9.14
N TYR A 110 -5.58 -0.33 -8.20
CA TYR A 110 -6.39 0.47 -7.31
C TYR A 110 -5.84 0.35 -5.89
N HIS A 111 -5.14 1.36 -5.44
CA HIS A 111 -4.49 1.34 -4.12
C HIS A 111 -5.27 2.07 -3.04
N THR A 112 -6.04 3.09 -3.43
CA THR A 112 -6.68 4.01 -2.49
C THR A 112 -8.09 4.30 -2.96
N ARG A 113 -9.04 4.46 -2.03
CA ARG A 113 -10.39 4.96 -2.30
C ARG A 113 -10.34 6.46 -2.64
N PHE A 114 -9.72 6.75 -3.78
CA PHE A 114 -9.48 8.11 -4.27
C PHE A 114 -10.75 8.97 -4.35
N PRO A 115 -11.92 8.48 -4.84
CA PRO A 115 -13.16 9.24 -4.88
C PRO A 115 -13.60 9.75 -3.51
N GLU A 116 -13.59 8.88 -2.50
CA GLU A 116 -14.01 9.20 -1.14
C GLU A 116 -13.04 10.19 -0.50
N TYR A 117 -11.73 10.04 -0.75
CA TYR A 117 -10.72 10.99 -0.28
C TYR A 117 -10.90 12.40 -0.86
N ILE A 118 -11.12 12.50 -2.17
CA ILE A 118 -11.36 13.78 -2.84
C ILE A 118 -12.67 14.40 -2.34
N HIS A 119 -13.76 13.62 -2.28
CA HIS A 119 -15.06 14.09 -1.83
C HIS A 119 -15.01 14.66 -0.40
N SER A 120 -14.40 13.94 0.53
CA SER A 120 -14.31 14.35 1.94
C SER A 120 -13.60 15.70 2.15
N ARG A 121 -12.74 16.10 1.22
CA ARG A 121 -11.90 17.31 1.31
C ARG A 121 -12.35 18.47 0.45
N THR A 122 -12.77 18.15 -0.76
CA THR A 122 -13.08 19.18 -1.78
C THR A 122 -14.57 19.33 -2.02
N ARG A 123 -15.39 18.38 -1.50
CA ARG A 123 -16.83 18.25 -1.77
C ARG A 123 -17.16 18.04 -3.26
N ILE A 124 -16.17 17.70 -4.09
CA ILE A 124 -16.42 17.29 -5.48
C ILE A 124 -17.34 16.06 -5.45
N PRO A 125 -18.41 16.02 -6.24
CA PRO A 125 -19.34 14.89 -6.25
C PRO A 125 -18.63 13.57 -6.60
N LEU A 126 -18.97 12.50 -5.89
CA LEU A 126 -18.40 11.16 -6.14
C LEU A 126 -18.59 10.70 -7.59
N SER A 127 -19.71 11.08 -8.24
CA SER A 127 -19.98 10.74 -9.63
C SER A 127 -18.91 11.25 -10.60
N VAL A 128 -18.33 12.43 -10.34
CA VAL A 128 -17.25 13.02 -11.16
C VAL A 128 -15.98 12.21 -11.02
N THR A 129 -15.58 11.93 -9.78
CA THR A 129 -14.34 11.18 -9.50
C THR A 129 -14.44 9.72 -9.96
N TYR A 130 -15.61 9.08 -9.81
CA TYR A 130 -15.83 7.75 -10.37
C TYR A 130 -15.86 7.74 -11.90
N SER A 131 -16.37 8.79 -12.56
CA SER A 131 -16.29 8.92 -14.01
C SER A 131 -14.85 9.06 -14.51
N PHE A 132 -14.02 9.79 -13.76
CA PHE A 132 -12.58 9.86 -14.02
C PHE A 132 -11.91 8.49 -13.90
N LEU A 133 -12.20 7.72 -12.84
CA LEU A 133 -11.63 6.38 -12.66
C LEU A 133 -12.06 5.41 -13.78
N ARG A 134 -13.35 5.41 -14.15
CA ARG A 134 -13.81 4.61 -15.29
C ARG A 134 -13.05 4.95 -16.57
N TRP A 135 -12.92 6.24 -16.87
CA TRP A 135 -12.17 6.70 -18.03
C TRP A 135 -10.68 6.31 -17.95
N PHE A 136 -10.06 6.46 -16.76
CA PHE A 136 -8.63 6.18 -16.59
C PHE A 136 -8.31 4.70 -16.76
N HIS A 137 -9.07 3.81 -16.14
CA HIS A 137 -8.81 2.37 -16.11
C HIS A 137 -9.41 1.61 -17.32
N LYS A 138 -10.35 2.20 -18.05
CA LYS A 138 -11.03 1.55 -19.20
C LYS A 138 -10.07 0.90 -20.21
N PRO A 139 -8.95 1.50 -20.63
CA PRO A 139 -8.05 0.91 -21.62
C PRO A 139 -7.06 -0.10 -21.04
N SER A 140 -7.00 -0.29 -19.71
CA SER A 140 -6.10 -1.27 -19.10
C SER A 140 -6.60 -2.69 -19.33
N THR A 141 -5.66 -3.63 -19.48
CA THR A 141 -5.98 -5.06 -19.64
C THR A 141 -6.48 -5.70 -18.37
N ALA A 142 -6.00 -5.21 -17.21
CA ALA A 142 -6.48 -5.57 -15.88
C ALA A 142 -6.31 -4.39 -14.93
N LEU A 143 -7.26 -4.26 -13.99
CA LEU A 143 -7.22 -3.34 -12.85
C LEU A 143 -6.99 -4.16 -11.57
N LEU A 144 -5.80 -4.06 -11.00
CA LEU A 144 -5.40 -4.89 -9.86
C LEU A 144 -5.98 -4.36 -8.56
N ALA A 145 -6.87 -5.13 -7.95
CA ALA A 145 -7.56 -4.83 -6.70
C ALA A 145 -6.93 -5.57 -5.51
N PRO A 146 -6.71 -4.91 -4.34
CA PRO A 146 -6.00 -5.51 -3.23
C PRO A 146 -6.80 -6.57 -2.46
N THR A 147 -8.13 -6.50 -2.50
CA THR A 147 -9.03 -7.37 -1.71
C THR A 147 -10.27 -7.74 -2.52
N LYS A 148 -10.98 -8.78 -2.03
CA LYS A 148 -12.23 -9.24 -2.65
C LYS A 148 -13.34 -8.18 -2.57
N THR A 149 -13.43 -7.47 -1.45
CA THR A 149 -14.42 -6.38 -1.30
C THR A 149 -14.14 -5.27 -2.29
N VAL A 150 -12.88 -4.81 -2.44
CA VAL A 150 -12.52 -3.79 -3.42
C VAL A 150 -12.77 -4.30 -4.86
N PHE A 151 -12.44 -5.55 -5.16
CA PHE A 151 -12.75 -6.15 -6.45
C PHE A 151 -14.25 -6.08 -6.77
N ASN A 152 -15.11 -6.46 -5.81
CA ASN A 152 -16.55 -6.43 -5.98
C ASN A 152 -17.06 -4.98 -6.15
N ASP A 153 -16.55 -4.02 -5.37
CA ASP A 153 -16.90 -2.60 -5.47
C ASP A 153 -16.55 -2.04 -6.85
N LEU A 154 -15.35 -2.33 -7.36
CA LEU A 154 -14.91 -1.90 -8.70
C LEU A 154 -15.77 -2.52 -9.81
N SER A 155 -16.10 -3.81 -9.67
CA SER A 155 -17.00 -4.50 -10.61
C SER A 155 -18.41 -3.90 -10.60
N TYR A 156 -18.96 -3.61 -9.43
CA TYR A 156 -20.27 -2.98 -9.28
C TYR A 156 -20.32 -1.56 -9.88
N GLN A 157 -19.22 -0.81 -9.76
CA GLN A 157 -19.07 0.54 -10.31
C GLN A 157 -18.69 0.57 -11.80
N ASP A 158 -18.53 -0.59 -12.44
CA ASP A 158 -18.06 -0.73 -13.84
C ASP A 158 -16.73 0.02 -14.08
N ILE A 159 -15.76 -0.20 -13.20
CA ILE A 159 -14.44 0.42 -13.28
C ILE A 159 -13.41 -0.59 -13.78
N GLY A 160 -12.97 -0.44 -15.02
CA GLY A 160 -11.93 -1.24 -15.64
C GLY A 160 -12.28 -2.74 -15.72
N ASN A 161 -11.27 -3.59 -15.68
CA ASN A 161 -11.38 -5.04 -15.61
C ASN A 161 -10.71 -5.53 -14.33
N PRO A 162 -11.43 -5.61 -13.20
CA PRO A 162 -10.86 -5.93 -11.90
C PRO A 162 -10.24 -7.32 -11.87
N ALA A 163 -9.07 -7.44 -11.22
CA ALA A 163 -8.37 -8.68 -10.95
C ALA A 163 -7.77 -8.63 -9.54
N LEU A 164 -7.72 -9.74 -8.82
CA LEU A 164 -7.19 -9.76 -7.46
C LEU A 164 -5.66 -9.71 -7.48
N TRP A 165 -5.12 -8.83 -6.65
CA TRP A 165 -3.70 -8.74 -6.34
C TRP A 165 -3.53 -8.49 -4.84
N PRO A 166 -3.42 -9.55 -4.02
CA PRO A 166 -3.27 -9.46 -2.58
C PRO A 166 -1.93 -8.83 -2.18
N ARG A 167 -1.74 -8.68 -0.89
CA ARG A 167 -0.48 -8.18 -0.29
C ARG A 167 0.14 -9.27 0.55
N GLY A 168 1.43 -9.12 0.83
CA GLY A 168 2.16 -9.97 1.74
C GLY A 168 2.69 -9.21 2.95
N VAL A 169 3.38 -9.94 3.82
CA VAL A 169 4.12 -9.41 4.94
C VAL A 169 5.52 -10.04 4.98
N ASP A 170 6.50 -9.25 5.42
CA ASP A 170 7.86 -9.73 5.66
C ASP A 170 7.92 -10.45 7.02
N LEU A 171 7.81 -11.75 6.96
CA LEU A 171 7.74 -12.63 8.13
C LEU A 171 9.08 -12.75 8.90
N HIS A 172 10.19 -12.38 8.28
CA HIS A 172 11.51 -12.35 8.93
C HIS A 172 11.64 -11.07 9.75
N HIS A 173 11.27 -9.95 9.16
CA HIS A 173 11.32 -8.65 9.82
C HIS A 173 10.27 -8.53 10.92
N PHE A 174 9.00 -8.82 10.59
CA PHE A 174 7.90 -8.88 11.55
C PHE A 174 7.76 -10.31 12.08
N SER A 175 8.27 -10.55 13.28
CA SER A 175 8.27 -11.85 13.92
C SER A 175 7.95 -11.74 15.41
N PRO A 176 7.36 -12.77 16.05
CA PRO A 176 7.09 -12.76 17.47
C PRO A 176 8.36 -12.62 18.31
N ALA A 177 8.23 -12.12 19.55
CA ALA A 177 9.32 -12.16 20.51
C ALA A 177 9.62 -13.61 20.94
N THR A 178 10.89 -13.97 21.04
CA THR A 178 11.33 -15.28 21.52
C THR A 178 10.88 -15.53 22.97
N ARG A 179 10.92 -14.48 23.80
CA ARG A 179 10.39 -14.47 25.17
C ARG A 179 9.64 -13.15 25.39
N ARG A 180 8.41 -13.24 25.84
CA ARG A 180 7.58 -12.08 26.15
C ARG A 180 7.28 -12.03 27.64
N LYS A 181 7.55 -10.90 28.27
CA LYS A 181 7.06 -10.61 29.62
C LYS A 181 5.57 -10.26 29.52
N LYS A 182 4.76 -10.78 30.44
CA LYS A 182 3.36 -10.37 30.56
C LYS A 182 3.32 -8.93 31.09
N ASN A 183 2.57 -8.07 30.43
CA ASN A 183 2.39 -6.70 30.88
C ASN A 183 1.52 -6.69 32.16
N PRO A 184 1.81 -5.78 33.12
CA PRO A 184 0.97 -5.60 34.32
C PRO A 184 -0.48 -5.22 33.96
N LYS A 185 -0.62 -4.34 32.95
CA LYS A 185 -1.89 -3.97 32.31
C LYS A 185 -1.79 -4.24 30.81
N PRO A 186 -2.89 -4.62 30.13
CA PRO A 186 -2.89 -4.76 28.69
C PRO A 186 -2.48 -3.48 27.96
N ILE A 187 -1.74 -3.62 26.84
CA ILE A 187 -1.35 -2.50 25.97
C ILE A 187 -2.12 -2.63 24.67
N PHE A 188 -2.95 -1.62 24.40
CA PHE A 188 -3.68 -1.46 23.14
C PHE A 188 -2.93 -0.47 22.26
N ILE A 189 -2.50 -0.89 21.07
CA ILE A 189 -1.64 -0.09 20.21
C ILE A 189 -2.30 0.22 18.88
N TYR A 190 -2.18 1.46 18.42
CA TYR A 190 -2.36 1.89 17.05
C TYR A 190 -1.00 2.18 16.40
N VAL A 191 -0.81 1.76 15.16
CA VAL A 191 0.36 2.11 14.35
C VAL A 191 -0.11 2.60 12.99
N GLY A 192 0.28 3.80 12.60
CA GLY A 192 -0.06 4.38 11.31
C GLY A 192 -0.06 5.89 11.28
N ARG A 193 -0.49 6.47 10.15
CA ARG A 193 -0.63 7.91 10.00
C ARG A 193 -1.68 8.46 10.97
N VAL A 194 -1.33 9.53 11.67
CA VAL A 194 -2.23 10.21 12.61
C VAL A 194 -3.01 11.30 11.86
N ALA A 195 -4.15 10.94 11.30
CA ALA A 195 -4.98 11.80 10.46
C ALA A 195 -6.47 11.54 10.70
N VAL A 196 -7.32 12.50 10.34
CA VAL A 196 -8.77 12.45 10.59
C VAL A 196 -9.41 11.21 9.98
N GLU A 197 -9.03 10.84 8.76
CA GLU A 197 -9.53 9.67 8.04
C GLU A 197 -9.18 8.32 8.70
N LYS A 198 -8.24 8.32 9.66
CA LYS A 198 -7.87 7.11 10.43
C LYS A 198 -8.71 6.94 11.69
N ASN A 199 -9.57 7.91 12.00
CA ASN A 199 -10.62 7.79 13.01
C ASN A 199 -10.11 7.38 14.41
N LEU A 200 -8.91 7.91 14.79
CA LEU A 200 -8.27 7.55 16.06
C LEU A 200 -9.14 7.86 17.28
N SER A 201 -10.01 8.89 17.21
CA SER A 201 -10.89 9.22 18.32
C SER A 201 -11.77 8.06 18.75
N ASP A 202 -12.26 7.23 17.80
CA ASP A 202 -13.06 6.04 18.12
C ASP A 202 -12.27 5.01 18.98
N PHE A 203 -10.94 4.98 18.89
CA PHE A 203 -10.09 4.18 19.76
C PHE A 203 -9.74 4.90 21.06
N LEU A 204 -9.40 6.19 20.99
CA LEU A 204 -8.88 6.93 22.13
C LEU A 204 -9.98 7.26 23.15
N ASP A 205 -11.24 7.39 22.72
CA ASP A 205 -12.41 7.60 23.58
C ASP A 205 -12.87 6.31 24.30
N LEU A 206 -12.33 5.10 23.95
CA LEU A 206 -12.73 3.85 24.59
C LEU A 206 -12.30 3.80 26.06
N GLU A 207 -13.18 3.34 26.93
CA GLU A 207 -12.86 2.98 28.31
C GLU A 207 -12.28 1.55 28.35
N LEU A 208 -10.96 1.42 28.34
CA LEU A 208 -10.24 0.14 28.36
C LEU A 208 -9.38 0.04 29.62
N GLU A 209 -9.46 -1.10 30.32
CA GLU A 209 -8.52 -1.40 31.42
C GLU A 209 -7.14 -1.72 30.85
N GLY A 210 -6.33 -0.69 30.58
CA GLY A 210 -5.01 -0.85 29.99
C GLY A 210 -4.38 0.46 29.54
N GLU A 211 -3.24 0.36 28.87
CA GLU A 211 -2.52 1.49 28.29
C GLU A 211 -2.90 1.64 26.81
N LYS A 212 -3.08 2.86 26.35
CA LYS A 212 -3.29 3.20 24.93
C LYS A 212 -2.02 3.78 24.34
N TRP A 213 -1.49 3.14 23.31
CA TRP A 213 -0.29 3.55 22.61
C TRP A 213 -0.60 3.97 21.18
N VAL A 214 -0.01 5.09 20.76
CA VAL A 214 -0.09 5.59 19.38
C VAL A 214 1.32 5.75 18.83
N VAL A 215 1.62 5.00 17.75
CA VAL A 215 2.86 5.08 17.00
C VAL A 215 2.58 5.62 15.61
N GLY A 216 3.18 6.75 15.29
CA GLY A 216 3.02 7.41 14.01
C GLY A 216 2.99 8.92 14.14
N ASP A 217 2.88 9.59 12.99
CA ASP A 217 2.82 11.03 12.88
C ASP A 217 1.76 11.43 11.85
N GLY A 218 1.37 12.70 11.87
CA GLY A 218 0.43 13.26 10.92
C GLY A 218 -0.30 14.50 11.42
N PRO A 219 -1.13 15.09 10.58
CA PRO A 219 -1.73 16.41 10.82
C PRO A 219 -2.63 16.48 12.06
N ALA A 220 -3.16 15.35 12.54
CA ALA A 220 -4.01 15.32 13.73
C ALA A 220 -3.24 15.11 15.04
N LEU A 221 -1.92 14.84 15.02
CA LEU A 221 -1.16 14.43 16.19
C LEU A 221 -1.16 15.49 17.31
N ALA A 222 -0.91 16.74 16.96
CA ALA A 222 -0.85 17.83 17.94
C ALA A 222 -2.19 18.00 18.67
N HIS A 223 -3.30 17.95 17.93
CA HIS A 223 -4.65 18.04 18.47
C HIS A 223 -4.97 16.85 19.40
N LEU A 224 -4.65 15.61 18.96
CA LEU A 224 -4.93 14.44 19.79
C LEU A 224 -4.09 14.42 21.07
N LYS A 225 -2.81 14.81 21.00
CA LYS A 225 -1.97 14.94 22.20
C LYS A 225 -2.51 15.95 23.22
N SER A 226 -3.13 17.04 22.77
CA SER A 226 -3.71 18.03 23.69
C SER A 226 -5.05 17.60 24.26
N LYS A 227 -5.74 16.60 23.65
CA LYS A 227 -7.04 16.10 24.08
C LYS A 227 -6.94 14.88 25.02
N TYR A 228 -5.91 14.04 24.88
CA TYR A 228 -5.80 12.76 25.58
C TYR A 228 -4.50 12.66 26.36
N ASP A 229 -4.55 12.98 27.66
CA ASP A 229 -3.38 12.98 28.57
C ASP A 229 -3.02 11.56 29.03
N ASP A 230 -3.95 10.60 28.95
CA ASP A 230 -3.80 9.20 29.35
C ASP A 230 -3.21 8.31 28.25
N VAL A 231 -2.93 8.86 27.07
CA VAL A 231 -2.43 8.15 25.88
C VAL A 231 -0.94 8.39 25.68
N VAL A 232 -0.18 7.31 25.42
CA VAL A 232 1.24 7.42 25.15
C VAL A 232 1.48 7.56 23.64
N PHE A 233 1.96 8.72 23.20
CA PHE A 233 2.29 9.02 21.82
C PHE A 233 3.80 8.92 21.56
N PHE A 234 4.22 7.96 20.73
CA PHE A 234 5.64 7.69 20.42
C PHE A 234 6.18 8.46 19.22
N GLY A 235 5.32 9.15 18.45
CA GLY A 235 5.69 9.78 17.19
C GLY A 235 6.00 8.77 16.10
N MET A 236 6.58 9.27 15.00
CA MET A 236 6.99 8.42 13.87
C MET A 236 8.09 7.45 14.29
N LYS A 237 8.01 6.22 13.79
CA LYS A 237 9.00 5.17 13.98
C LYS A 237 9.42 4.61 12.64
N THR A 238 10.69 4.24 12.53
CA THR A 238 11.23 3.57 11.36
C THR A 238 10.67 2.15 11.24
N ARG A 239 10.76 1.57 10.04
CA ARG A 239 10.32 0.18 9.81
C ARG A 239 10.99 -0.78 10.79
N ASP A 240 12.27 -0.57 11.08
CA ASP A 240 13.07 -1.46 11.94
C ASP A 240 12.70 -1.37 13.43
N GLU A 241 12.15 -0.24 13.86
CA GLU A 241 11.68 -0.04 15.23
C GLU A 241 10.29 -0.66 15.48
N LEU A 242 9.41 -0.71 14.44
CA LEU A 242 8.01 -1.13 14.57
C LEU A 242 7.82 -2.53 15.20
N PRO A 243 8.64 -3.57 14.85
CA PRO A 243 8.47 -4.89 15.45
C PRO A 243 8.57 -4.89 16.98
N ALA A 244 9.39 -4.01 17.56
CA ALA A 244 9.52 -3.90 19.02
C ALA A 244 8.21 -3.43 19.69
N PHE A 245 7.51 -2.50 19.08
CA PHE A 245 6.20 -2.01 19.54
C PHE A 245 5.12 -3.08 19.41
N TYR A 246 5.00 -3.74 18.26
CA TYR A 246 4.05 -4.82 18.07
C TYR A 246 4.26 -6.00 19.04
N ARG A 247 5.52 -6.33 19.35
CA ARG A 247 5.86 -7.40 20.29
C ARG A 247 5.47 -7.09 21.73
N GLN A 248 5.55 -5.83 22.12
CA GLN A 248 5.22 -5.38 23.48
C GLN A 248 3.70 -5.28 23.71
N ALA A 249 2.93 -4.92 22.70
CA ALA A 249 1.50 -4.72 22.82
C ALA A 249 0.70 -6.04 22.95
N ASP A 250 -0.53 -5.94 23.44
CA ASP A 250 -1.45 -7.06 23.65
C ASP A 250 -2.54 -7.14 22.58
N VAL A 251 -2.98 -5.98 22.06
CA VAL A 251 -3.97 -5.87 20.98
C VAL A 251 -3.54 -4.74 20.04
N PHE A 252 -3.58 -5.02 18.74
CA PHE A 252 -3.49 -4.00 17.70
C PHE A 252 -4.87 -3.46 17.40
N VAL A 253 -5.11 -2.18 17.65
CA VAL A 253 -6.41 -1.54 17.42
C VAL A 253 -6.38 -0.79 16.09
N PHE A 254 -7.33 -1.11 15.21
CA PHE A 254 -7.43 -0.49 13.89
C PHE A 254 -8.80 0.19 13.72
N PRO A 255 -8.92 1.47 14.10
CA PRO A 255 -10.18 2.21 14.09
C PRO A 255 -10.55 2.78 12.71
N SER A 256 -9.67 2.66 11.71
CA SER A 256 -9.90 3.19 10.36
C SER A 256 -11.07 2.51 9.67
N LYS A 257 -11.90 3.32 8.98
CA LYS A 257 -13.07 2.85 8.21
C LYS A 257 -12.89 2.96 6.69
N THR A 258 -11.73 3.43 6.21
CA THR A 258 -11.54 3.83 4.80
C THR A 258 -10.37 3.14 4.10
N ASP A 259 -9.65 2.27 4.78
CA ASP A 259 -8.51 1.57 4.19
C ASP A 259 -8.94 0.48 3.20
N THR A 260 -8.21 0.34 2.11
CA THR A 260 -8.46 -0.70 1.08
C THR A 260 -7.88 -2.05 1.47
N PHE A 261 -6.85 -2.08 2.33
CA PHE A 261 -6.19 -3.32 2.78
C PHE A 261 -5.71 -3.21 4.24
N GLY A 262 -4.79 -2.29 4.54
CA GLY A 262 -4.19 -2.13 5.86
C GLY A 262 -3.00 -3.07 6.10
N LEU A 263 -1.84 -2.79 5.46
CA LEU A 263 -0.61 -3.59 5.64
C LEU A 263 -0.20 -3.75 7.10
N VAL A 264 -0.46 -2.75 7.94
CA VAL A 264 -0.17 -2.77 9.38
C VAL A 264 -0.92 -3.88 10.13
N LEU A 265 -2.08 -4.33 9.60
CA LEU A 265 -2.80 -5.50 10.13
C LEU A 265 -1.94 -6.76 10.01
N LEU A 266 -1.34 -6.97 8.83
CA LEU A 266 -0.45 -8.10 8.58
C LEU A 266 0.84 -8.01 9.42
N GLU A 267 1.42 -6.82 9.55
CA GLU A 267 2.62 -6.56 10.38
C GLU A 267 2.37 -6.93 11.84
N ALA A 268 1.22 -6.49 12.39
CA ALA A 268 0.80 -6.82 13.76
C ALA A 268 0.61 -8.34 13.91
N MET A 269 -0.17 -8.96 13.02
CA MET A 269 -0.43 -10.40 13.07
C MET A 269 0.85 -11.23 12.88
N ALA A 270 1.77 -10.78 12.03
CA ALA A 270 3.08 -11.41 11.85
C ALA A 270 3.93 -11.39 13.13
N CYS A 271 3.79 -10.36 13.97
CA CYS A 271 4.36 -10.34 15.33
C CYS A 271 3.53 -11.14 16.36
N GLY A 272 2.50 -11.87 15.91
CA GLY A 272 1.57 -12.61 16.76
C GLY A 272 0.65 -11.69 17.57
N LEU A 273 0.45 -10.44 17.17
CA LEU A 273 -0.38 -9.47 17.86
C LEU A 273 -1.80 -9.51 17.27
N PRO A 274 -2.84 -9.89 18.04
CA PRO A 274 -4.20 -9.98 17.53
C PRO A 274 -4.76 -8.59 17.22
N VAL A 275 -5.58 -8.53 16.18
CA VAL A 275 -6.22 -7.31 15.68
C VAL A 275 -7.60 -7.12 16.30
N ALA A 276 -7.95 -5.89 16.65
CA ALA A 276 -9.31 -5.44 16.93
C ALA A 276 -9.68 -4.32 15.94
N ALA A 277 -10.75 -4.51 15.17
CA ALA A 277 -11.15 -3.55 14.14
C ALA A 277 -12.67 -3.54 13.90
N PHE A 278 -13.14 -2.51 13.17
CA PHE A 278 -14.49 -2.49 12.64
C PHE A 278 -14.64 -3.47 11.46
N PRO A 279 -15.85 -4.04 11.24
CA PRO A 279 -16.12 -4.92 10.10
C PRO A 279 -16.34 -4.11 8.80
N VAL A 280 -15.29 -3.48 8.31
CA VAL A 280 -15.28 -2.64 7.11
C VAL A 280 -14.26 -3.15 6.10
N THR A 281 -14.27 -2.60 4.89
CA THR A 281 -13.27 -2.90 3.83
C THR A 281 -11.85 -2.83 4.37
N GLY A 282 -11.00 -3.74 3.97
CA GLY A 282 -9.68 -3.98 4.54
C GLY A 282 -9.75 -4.99 5.66
N PRO A 283 -10.17 -4.65 6.88
CA PRO A 283 -10.33 -5.62 7.97
C PRO A 283 -11.18 -6.84 7.63
N ILE A 284 -12.32 -6.69 6.94
CA ILE A 284 -13.16 -7.85 6.54
C ILE A 284 -12.36 -8.83 5.67
N ASP A 285 -11.54 -8.33 4.74
CA ASP A 285 -10.80 -9.17 3.82
C ASP A 285 -9.51 -9.73 4.42
N VAL A 286 -8.87 -8.97 5.33
CA VAL A 286 -7.54 -9.30 5.87
C VAL A 286 -7.64 -10.07 7.18
N VAL A 287 -8.62 -9.78 8.01
CA VAL A 287 -8.85 -10.45 9.30
C VAL A 287 -10.06 -11.39 9.20
N GLY A 288 -11.21 -10.88 8.75
CA GLY A 288 -12.45 -11.68 8.62
C GLY A 288 -12.78 -12.44 9.90
N ASP A 289 -13.26 -13.67 9.75
CA ASP A 289 -13.56 -14.61 10.84
C ASP A 289 -12.35 -15.50 11.23
N SER A 290 -11.14 -15.07 10.86
CA SER A 290 -9.92 -15.85 11.10
C SER A 290 -9.42 -15.80 12.54
N ASP A 291 -8.34 -16.54 12.80
CA ASP A 291 -7.60 -16.43 14.06
C ASP A 291 -6.79 -15.11 14.18
N GLY A 292 -6.70 -14.29 13.13
CA GLY A 292 -5.90 -13.05 13.10
C GLY A 292 -6.39 -11.95 14.05
N GLY A 293 -7.69 -11.95 14.38
CA GLY A 293 -8.23 -10.89 15.24
C GLY A 293 -9.72 -11.03 15.48
N VAL A 294 -10.35 -9.92 15.80
CA VAL A 294 -11.80 -9.80 16.03
C VAL A 294 -12.33 -8.54 15.34
N LEU A 295 -13.39 -8.69 14.59
CA LEU A 295 -14.16 -7.60 14.01
C LEU A 295 -15.47 -7.45 14.77
N ASP A 296 -15.79 -6.23 15.19
CA ASP A 296 -17.05 -5.91 15.86
C ASP A 296 -17.42 -4.44 15.59
N ASN A 297 -18.71 -4.14 15.50
CA ASN A 297 -19.19 -2.75 15.40
C ASN A 297 -18.93 -1.96 16.68
N ASP A 298 -18.81 -2.63 17.81
CA ASP A 298 -18.28 -2.09 19.06
C ASP A 298 -16.80 -2.42 19.19
N LEU A 299 -15.97 -1.39 19.01
CA LEU A 299 -14.51 -1.55 19.04
C LEU A 299 -13.99 -1.95 20.44
N ALA A 300 -14.70 -1.60 21.52
CA ALA A 300 -14.33 -2.05 22.88
C ALA A 300 -14.55 -3.57 23.03
N ILE A 301 -15.67 -4.08 22.52
CA ILE A 301 -15.94 -5.52 22.47
C ILE A 301 -14.88 -6.24 21.61
N ALA A 302 -14.53 -5.69 20.46
CA ALA A 302 -13.47 -6.23 19.62
C ALA A 302 -12.14 -6.32 20.40
N CYS A 303 -11.74 -5.26 21.10
CA CYS A 303 -10.53 -5.22 21.92
C CYS A 303 -10.53 -6.29 23.03
N GLN A 304 -11.63 -6.42 23.76
CA GLN A 304 -11.76 -7.40 24.86
C GLN A 304 -11.72 -8.85 24.36
N LYS A 305 -12.34 -9.15 23.23
CA LYS A 305 -12.30 -10.46 22.60
C LYS A 305 -10.93 -10.78 22.00
N ALA A 306 -10.26 -9.78 21.39
CA ALA A 306 -8.93 -9.92 20.80
C ALA A 306 -7.87 -10.28 21.85
N LEU A 307 -7.95 -9.75 23.08
CA LEU A 307 -7.07 -10.13 24.20
C LEU A 307 -7.03 -11.63 24.49
N LYS A 308 -8.09 -12.36 24.13
CA LYS A 308 -8.23 -13.81 24.38
C LYS A 308 -7.68 -14.65 23.22
N LYS A 309 -7.32 -14.05 22.08
CA LYS A 309 -6.80 -14.77 20.89
C LYS A 309 -5.40 -15.33 21.14
N PRO A 310 -5.16 -16.63 20.83
CA PRO A 310 -3.83 -17.23 20.99
C PRO A 310 -2.84 -16.65 19.98
N ARG A 311 -1.79 -15.97 20.44
CA ARG A 311 -0.79 -15.30 19.59
C ARG A 311 -0.14 -16.23 18.55
N GLY A 312 0.08 -17.50 18.88
CA GLY A 312 0.60 -18.50 17.94
C GLY A 312 -0.31 -18.74 16.75
N LYS A 313 -1.64 -18.77 16.97
CA LYS A 313 -2.62 -18.90 15.88
C LYS A 313 -2.71 -17.64 15.02
N VAL A 314 -2.61 -16.46 15.66
CA VAL A 314 -2.54 -15.17 14.97
C VAL A 314 -1.34 -15.15 14.01
N ARG A 315 -0.16 -15.58 14.49
CA ARG A 315 1.05 -15.69 13.67
C ARG A 315 0.88 -16.69 12.52
N ALA A 316 0.39 -17.88 12.80
CA ALA A 316 0.17 -18.90 11.77
C ALA A 316 -0.77 -18.41 10.66
N TYR A 317 -1.80 -17.63 11.00
CA TYR A 317 -2.65 -17.01 10.01
C TYR A 317 -1.91 -15.97 9.16
N ALA A 318 -1.07 -15.12 9.77
CA ALA A 318 -0.28 -14.13 9.02
C ALA A 318 0.69 -14.79 8.02
N GLU A 319 1.16 -16.01 8.28
CA GLU A 319 2.07 -16.76 7.40
C GLU A 319 1.43 -17.16 6.06
N THR A 320 0.10 -17.10 5.96
CA THR A 320 -0.60 -17.32 4.68
C THR A 320 -0.45 -16.15 3.70
N PHE A 321 0.01 -14.99 4.16
CA PHE A 321 0.19 -13.77 3.34
C PHE A 321 1.66 -13.61 2.91
N SER A 322 1.99 -14.13 1.76
CA SER A 322 3.36 -14.12 1.22
C SER A 322 3.54 -13.10 0.11
N TRP A 323 4.62 -12.30 0.16
CA TRP A 323 4.99 -11.40 -0.94
C TRP A 323 5.41 -12.17 -2.21
N ASP A 324 6.02 -13.36 -2.08
CA ASP A 324 6.31 -14.23 -3.22
C ASP A 324 5.01 -14.59 -3.98
N ASN A 325 3.98 -15.07 -3.25
CA ASN A 325 2.70 -15.40 -3.86
C ASN A 325 2.01 -14.15 -4.45
N ALA A 326 1.99 -13.04 -3.73
CA ALA A 326 1.42 -11.79 -4.22
C ALA A 326 2.10 -11.30 -5.51
N SER A 327 3.44 -11.44 -5.59
CA SER A 327 4.20 -11.04 -6.79
C SER A 327 4.01 -12.00 -7.96
N ARG A 328 3.83 -13.30 -7.73
CA ARG A 328 3.46 -14.25 -8.78
C ARG A 328 2.07 -13.98 -9.33
N ILE A 329 1.11 -13.64 -8.47
CA ILE A 329 -0.24 -13.20 -8.91
C ILE A 329 -0.12 -11.90 -9.72
N PHE A 330 0.68 -10.92 -9.28
CA PHE A 330 0.95 -9.72 -10.06
C PHE A 330 1.46 -10.06 -11.47
N LEU A 331 2.49 -10.92 -11.57
CA LEU A 331 3.07 -11.37 -12.84
C LEU A 331 2.04 -12.05 -13.75
N SER A 332 1.14 -12.86 -13.19
CA SER A 332 0.13 -13.58 -13.98
C SER A 332 -0.88 -12.65 -14.68
N HIS A 333 -1.00 -11.40 -14.20
CA HIS A 333 -1.87 -10.39 -14.82
C HIS A 333 -1.15 -9.50 -15.83
N LEU A 334 0.19 -9.50 -15.86
CA LEU A 334 0.94 -8.72 -16.83
C LEU A 334 0.76 -9.29 -18.24
N VAL A 335 0.66 -8.39 -19.20
CA VAL A 335 0.58 -8.74 -20.63
C VAL A 335 1.70 -8.06 -21.39
N PRO A 336 2.25 -8.67 -22.46
CA PRO A 336 3.28 -8.05 -23.27
C PRO A 336 2.85 -6.67 -23.78
N SER A 337 3.66 -5.65 -23.46
CA SER A 337 3.33 -4.24 -23.72
C SER A 337 3.35 -3.91 -25.22
N GLN A 338 4.25 -4.54 -25.98
CA GLN A 338 4.44 -4.30 -27.41
C GLN A 338 4.74 -2.81 -27.71
N VAL A 339 5.64 -2.21 -26.92
CA VAL A 339 6.10 -0.85 -27.17
C VAL A 339 6.73 -0.79 -28.55
N PRO A 340 6.31 0.15 -29.44
CA PRO A 340 6.94 0.31 -30.75
C PRO A 340 8.44 0.63 -30.57
N ALA A 341 9.30 -0.18 -31.18
CA ALA A 341 10.73 0.09 -31.19
C ALA A 341 10.97 1.40 -31.97
N ASP A 342 11.49 2.41 -31.30
CA ASP A 342 12.09 3.54 -32.01
C ASP A 342 13.36 3.01 -32.69
N TYR A 343 13.50 3.28 -33.99
CA TYR A 343 14.69 2.94 -34.80
C TYR A 343 15.91 3.77 -34.39
N GLY A 344 16.33 3.65 -33.15
CA GLY A 344 17.55 4.21 -32.60
C GLY A 344 18.14 3.20 -31.63
N VAL A 345 19.26 2.58 -32.03
CA VAL A 345 20.10 1.79 -31.12
C VAL A 345 20.69 2.77 -30.12
N PHE A 346 19.96 3.02 -29.04
CA PHE A 346 20.52 3.68 -27.89
C PHE A 346 20.93 2.60 -26.90
N ASP A 347 22.23 2.54 -26.61
CA ASP A 347 22.71 1.85 -25.41
C ASP A 347 21.87 2.34 -24.24
N ASN A 348 21.17 1.42 -23.60
CA ASN A 348 20.30 1.74 -22.49
C ASN A 348 21.19 2.19 -21.31
N PRO A 349 21.34 3.50 -21.02
CA PRO A 349 22.21 3.99 -19.97
C PRO A 349 21.75 3.58 -18.56
N TYR A 350 20.60 2.90 -18.48
CA TYR A 350 19.98 2.44 -17.23
C TYR A 350 20.07 0.91 -17.04
N LYS A 351 20.72 0.16 -17.95
CA LYS A 351 20.94 -1.29 -17.81
C LYS A 351 21.72 -1.68 -16.56
N ASP A 352 22.61 -0.79 -16.09
CA ASP A 352 23.44 -1.02 -14.93
C ASP A 352 22.92 -0.33 -13.65
N ASN A 353 21.81 0.40 -13.71
CA ASN A 353 21.23 1.09 -12.54
C ASN A 353 20.31 0.19 -11.72
N THR A 354 20.78 -1.01 -11.39
CA THR A 354 20.22 -1.84 -10.29
C THR A 354 20.53 -1.23 -8.92
N SER A 355 21.27 -0.11 -8.87
CA SER A 355 21.69 0.57 -7.66
C SER A 355 21.56 2.09 -7.80
N LEU A 356 20.33 2.63 -7.71
CA LEU A 356 20.22 3.92 -7.06
C LEU A 356 20.41 3.66 -5.57
N PRO A 357 21.43 4.28 -4.92
CA PRO A 357 21.63 4.08 -3.49
C PRO A 357 20.38 4.56 -2.78
N LEU A 358 19.81 3.69 -1.94
CA LEU A 358 18.87 4.06 -0.90
C LEU A 358 19.58 5.08 0.00
N LYS A 359 19.54 6.35 -0.34
CA LYS A 359 19.81 7.42 0.63
C LYS A 359 18.52 7.59 1.42
N TYR A 360 18.60 7.13 2.65
CA TYR A 360 17.61 7.24 3.74
C TYR A 360 17.17 8.68 4.00
#